data_79c6cc922a730232a3c0ef04e3fc720a
#
_entry.id   79c6cc922a730232a3c0ef04e3fc720a
#
_cell.length_a   1.000
_cell.length_b   1.000
_cell.length_c   1.000
_cell.angle_alpha   90.00
_cell.angle_beta   90.00
_cell.angle_gamma   90.00
#
_symmetry.space_group_name_H-M   'P 1'
#
loop_
_entity.id
_entity.type
_entity.pdbx_description
1 polymer ?
#
loop_
_entity_poly.entity_id
_entity_poly.type
_entity_poly.pdbx_seq_one_letter_code
_entity_poly.pdbx_strand_id
1 'polypeptide(L)'
;MTRLFADRARAVSIQVLTEFYSAATKKLKFTSTEAEDILVDMAVWAIHRPVHDDLIRASHLHRRYNISWWDALIVNSATQLGCDVLWSEDFSNGQQYGSVTVRNPFV
;
A
#
# COMPACT_ATOMS: atom_id res chain seq x y z
N MET A 1 8.76 -7.40 3.58
CA MET A 1 7.62 -6.53 3.28
C MET A 1 7.62 -6.22 1.81
N THR A 2 6.52 -6.47 1.17
CA THR A 2 6.45 -6.38 -0.27
C THR A 2 5.10 -5.89 -0.73
N ARG A 3 4.59 -4.94 -0.02
CA ARG A 3 3.41 -4.25 -0.48
C ARG A 3 3.83 -3.30 -1.56
N LEU A 4 3.23 -3.52 -2.71
CA LEU A 4 3.50 -2.73 -3.88
C LEU A 4 2.41 -1.68 -4.05
N PHE A 5 2.45 -1.04 -5.15
CA PHE A 5 1.58 0.10 -5.40
C PHE A 5 0.21 -0.37 -5.81
N ALA A 6 -0.77 0.46 -5.53
CA ALA A 6 -2.04 0.33 -6.19
C ALA A 6 -1.80 0.61 -7.68
N ASP A 7 -2.31 -0.25 -8.54
CA ASP A 7 -2.18 -0.08 -9.97
C ASP A 7 -3.01 1.10 -10.44
N ARG A 8 -2.78 1.54 -11.68
CA ARG A 8 -3.41 2.70 -12.24
C ARG A 8 -2.68 3.98 -11.90
N ALA A 9 -1.97 4.53 -12.86
CA ALA A 9 -1.30 5.82 -12.75
C ALA A 9 -0.32 5.91 -11.58
N ARG A 10 0.28 4.82 -11.16
CA ARG A 10 1.31 4.82 -10.13
C ARG A 10 0.85 5.53 -8.87
N ALA A 11 0.00 4.88 -8.13
CA ALA A 11 -0.52 5.37 -6.87
C ALA A 11 0.09 4.60 -5.70
N VAL A 12 0.24 5.26 -4.57
CA VAL A 12 0.84 4.67 -3.37
C VAL A 12 0.31 5.40 -2.13
N SER A 13 0.29 4.71 -0.98
CA SER A 13 -0.09 5.35 0.27
C SER A 13 1.15 5.80 1.05
N ILE A 14 0.96 6.76 1.93
CA ILE A 14 2.00 7.18 2.87
C ILE A 14 2.48 5.99 3.71
N GLN A 15 1.58 5.09 4.08
CA GLN A 15 1.96 3.89 4.82
C GLN A 15 2.97 3.04 4.06
N VAL A 16 2.74 2.81 2.77
CA VAL A 16 3.66 2.03 1.94
C VAL A 16 5.01 2.72 1.84
N LEU A 17 5.04 4.03 1.68
CA LEU A 17 6.30 4.77 1.64
C LEU A 17 7.06 4.66 2.97
N THR A 18 6.34 4.69 4.09
CA THR A 18 6.95 4.53 5.41
C THR A 18 7.57 3.14 5.56
N GLU A 19 6.83 2.11 5.14
CA GLU A 19 7.32 0.73 5.18
C GLU A 19 8.52 0.55 4.26
N PHE A 20 8.49 1.19 3.08
CA PHE A 20 9.61 1.14 2.15
C PHE A 20 10.89 1.71 2.80
N TYR A 21 10.81 2.89 3.40
CA TYR A 21 11.98 3.51 4.02
C TYR A 21 12.56 2.61 5.10
N SER A 22 11.72 2.08 5.95
CA SER A 22 12.15 1.18 7.02
C SER A 22 12.83 -0.07 6.48
N ALA A 23 12.23 -0.71 5.49
CA ALA A 23 12.80 -1.92 4.90
C ALA A 23 14.10 -1.64 4.16
N ALA A 24 14.16 -0.54 3.42
CA ALA A 24 15.34 -0.18 2.63
C ALA A 24 16.55 0.04 3.53
N THR A 25 16.36 0.78 4.63
CA THR A 25 17.49 1.11 5.51
C THR A 25 17.89 -0.05 6.43
N LYS A 26 16.94 -0.92 6.80
CA LYS A 26 17.22 -2.02 7.74
C LYS A 26 17.60 -3.32 7.05
N LYS A 27 16.91 -3.67 5.97
CA LYS A 27 17.07 -4.98 5.33
C LYS A 27 17.91 -4.93 4.07
N LEU A 28 17.72 -3.90 3.25
CA LEU A 28 18.40 -3.77 1.96
C LEU A 28 19.70 -2.98 2.07
N LYS A 29 19.99 -2.47 3.25
CA LYS A 29 21.25 -1.77 3.54
C LYS A 29 21.44 -0.50 2.73
N PHE A 30 20.37 0.14 2.31
CA PHE A 30 20.44 1.48 1.73
C PHE A 30 20.82 2.45 2.82
N THR A 31 21.55 3.50 2.45
CA THR A 31 21.75 4.62 3.39
C THR A 31 20.45 5.40 3.49
N SER A 32 20.31 6.17 4.57
CA SER A 32 19.12 7.02 4.72
C SER A 32 19.01 8.03 3.58
N THR A 33 20.13 8.52 3.06
CA THR A 33 20.13 9.45 1.93
C THR A 33 19.63 8.77 0.65
N GLU A 34 20.06 7.53 0.40
CA GLU A 34 19.60 6.78 -0.76
C GLU A 34 18.09 6.52 -0.68
N ALA A 35 17.59 6.12 0.49
CA ALA A 35 16.17 5.90 0.69
C ALA A 35 15.37 7.18 0.54
N GLU A 36 15.89 8.30 1.06
CA GLU A 36 15.22 9.60 0.92
C GLU A 36 15.14 10.03 -0.55
N ASP A 37 16.19 9.80 -1.33
CA ASP A 37 16.19 10.18 -2.74
C ASP A 37 15.05 9.47 -3.48
N ILE A 38 14.79 8.21 -3.15
CA ILE A 38 13.69 7.47 -3.75
C ILE A 38 12.34 8.05 -3.32
N LEU A 39 12.20 8.43 -2.04
CA LEU A 39 10.97 9.09 -1.57
C LEU A 39 10.72 10.39 -2.32
N VAL A 40 11.77 11.16 -2.57
CA VAL A 40 11.65 12.41 -3.34
C VAL A 40 11.19 12.13 -4.76
N ASP A 41 11.75 11.10 -5.40
CA ASP A 41 11.37 10.73 -6.76
C ASP A 41 9.92 10.29 -6.86
N MET A 42 9.37 9.72 -5.79
CA MET A 42 7.99 9.27 -5.77
C MET A 42 6.97 10.40 -5.59
N ALA A 43 7.42 11.64 -5.43
CA ALA A 43 6.51 12.78 -5.27
C ALA A 43 5.61 13.00 -6.48
N VAL A 44 5.98 12.47 -7.67
CA VAL A 44 5.16 12.57 -8.87
C VAL A 44 4.02 11.55 -8.91
N TRP A 45 4.01 10.60 -7.99
CA TRP A 45 2.95 9.58 -7.92
C TRP A 45 1.74 10.14 -7.18
N ALA A 46 0.58 9.54 -7.42
CA ALA A 46 -0.62 9.84 -6.62
C ALA A 46 -0.42 9.23 -5.23
N ILE A 47 -0.35 10.08 -4.21
CA ILE A 47 -0.07 9.64 -2.84
C ILE A 47 -1.31 9.81 -1.99
N HIS A 48 -1.80 8.72 -1.40
CA HIS A 48 -2.92 8.76 -0.47
C HIS A 48 -2.40 9.11 0.93
N ARG A 49 -2.94 10.17 1.49
CA ARG A 49 -2.65 10.63 2.85
C ARG A 49 -3.89 10.39 3.70
N PRO A 50 -3.92 9.31 4.49
CA PRO A 50 -5.11 8.97 5.26
C PRO A 50 -5.52 10.06 6.24
N VAL A 51 -6.82 10.21 6.40
CA VAL A 51 -7.43 11.09 7.41
C VAL A 51 -8.26 10.22 8.35
N HIS A 52 -8.86 10.83 9.37
CA HIS A 52 -9.59 10.08 10.40
C HIS A 52 -10.65 9.14 9.81
N ASP A 53 -11.40 9.59 8.81
CA ASP A 53 -12.45 8.77 8.19
C ASP A 53 -11.90 7.51 7.54
N ASP A 54 -10.65 7.55 7.08
CA ASP A 54 -9.99 6.38 6.51
C ASP A 54 -9.80 5.28 7.54
N LEU A 55 -9.57 5.65 8.79
CA LEU A 55 -9.45 4.68 9.89
C LEU A 55 -10.77 3.95 10.13
N ILE A 56 -11.88 4.67 10.04
CA ILE A 56 -13.20 4.06 10.19
C ILE A 56 -13.49 3.11 9.04
N ARG A 57 -13.20 3.51 7.80
CA ARG A 57 -13.37 2.64 6.63
C ARG A 57 -12.48 1.40 6.72
N ALA A 58 -11.23 1.56 7.16
CA ALA A 58 -10.33 0.43 7.33
C ALA A 58 -10.82 -0.52 8.41
N SER A 59 -11.42 0.01 9.48
CA SER A 59 -12.01 -0.81 10.54
C SER A 59 -13.13 -1.71 9.99
N HIS A 60 -13.96 -1.17 9.09
CA HIS A 60 -15.00 -1.98 8.45
C HIS A 60 -14.38 -3.08 7.58
N LEU A 61 -13.36 -2.77 6.81
CA LEU A 61 -12.67 -3.76 5.96
C LEU A 61 -12.01 -4.84 6.81
N HIS A 62 -11.38 -4.45 7.91
CA HIS A 62 -10.75 -5.37 8.85
C HIS A 62 -11.75 -6.42 9.34
N ARG A 63 -12.92 -5.98 9.76
CA ARG A 63 -13.96 -6.89 10.27
C ARG A 63 -14.60 -7.71 9.17
N ARG A 64 -14.91 -7.08 8.02
CA ARG A 64 -15.62 -7.75 6.93
C ARG A 64 -14.80 -8.88 6.32
N TYR A 65 -13.51 -8.64 6.11
CA TYR A 65 -12.66 -9.59 5.40
C TYR A 65 -11.71 -10.37 6.30
N ASN A 66 -11.74 -10.07 7.59
CA ASN A 66 -10.88 -10.74 8.58
C ASN A 66 -9.40 -10.65 8.18
N ILE A 67 -8.97 -9.48 7.75
CA ILE A 67 -7.58 -9.18 7.42
C ILE A 67 -6.97 -8.33 8.52
N SER A 68 -5.64 -8.23 8.54
CA SER A 68 -4.97 -7.42 9.55
C SER A 68 -5.36 -5.95 9.41
N TRP A 69 -5.20 -5.21 10.50
CA TRP A 69 -5.44 -3.77 10.49
C TRP A 69 -4.58 -3.06 9.44
N TRP A 70 -3.31 -3.45 9.36
CA TRP A 70 -2.38 -2.82 8.42
C TRP A 70 -2.78 -3.11 6.97
N ASP A 71 -3.23 -4.33 6.70
CA ASP A 71 -3.72 -4.70 5.37
C ASP A 71 -5.00 -3.95 5.03
N ALA A 72 -5.88 -3.77 6.02
CA ALA A 72 -7.12 -3.01 5.81
C ALA A 72 -6.82 -1.56 5.43
N LEU A 73 -5.80 -0.96 6.04
CA LEU A 73 -5.38 0.40 5.69
C LEU A 73 -4.88 0.49 4.25
N ILE A 74 -4.14 -0.51 3.79
CA ILE A 74 -3.63 -0.56 2.42
C ILE A 74 -4.79 -0.71 1.43
N VAL A 75 -5.71 -1.62 1.69
CA VAL A 75 -6.89 -1.82 0.83
C VAL A 75 -7.73 -0.55 0.76
N ASN A 76 -7.94 0.11 1.91
CA ASN A 76 -8.66 1.37 1.92
C ASN A 76 -7.97 2.44 1.07
N SER A 77 -6.65 2.54 1.17
CA SER A 77 -5.90 3.51 0.37
C SER A 77 -6.07 3.24 -1.12
N ALA A 78 -5.99 1.98 -1.55
CA ALA A 78 -6.21 1.61 -2.95
C ALA A 78 -7.62 2.02 -3.41
N THR A 79 -8.62 1.80 -2.57
CA THR A 79 -10.00 2.20 -2.86
C THR A 79 -10.12 3.71 -3.01
N GLN A 80 -9.55 4.47 -2.08
CA GLN A 80 -9.63 5.93 -2.10
C GLN A 80 -8.88 6.54 -3.29
N LEU A 81 -7.83 5.88 -3.75
CA LEU A 81 -7.11 6.30 -4.94
C LEU A 81 -7.81 5.90 -6.24
N GLY A 82 -8.92 5.19 -6.16
CA GLY A 82 -9.68 4.74 -7.33
C GLY A 82 -9.00 3.62 -8.09
N CYS A 83 -8.20 2.82 -7.42
CA CYS A 83 -7.47 1.74 -8.05
C CYS A 83 -8.30 0.47 -8.11
N ASP A 84 -8.17 -0.26 -9.22
CA ASP A 84 -8.84 -1.55 -9.39
C ASP A 84 -7.97 -2.71 -8.93
N VAL A 85 -6.65 -2.51 -8.95
CA VAL A 85 -5.68 -3.57 -8.65
C VAL A 85 -4.70 -3.07 -7.59
N LEU A 86 -4.45 -3.93 -6.62
CA LEU A 86 -3.40 -3.74 -5.62
C LEU A 86 -2.36 -4.84 -5.82
N TRP A 87 -1.14 -4.46 -6.14
CA TRP A 87 -0.04 -5.39 -6.29
C TRP A 87 0.58 -5.67 -4.94
N SER A 88 0.57 -6.92 -4.52
CA SER A 88 1.16 -7.30 -3.24
C SER A 88 1.41 -8.81 -3.21
N GLU A 89 2.52 -9.23 -2.63
CA GLU A 89 2.77 -10.65 -2.40
C GLU A 89 2.31 -11.09 -1.00
N ASP A 90 1.85 -10.17 -0.17
CA ASP A 90 1.40 -10.46 1.19
C ASP A 90 -0.05 -10.92 1.26
N PHE A 91 -0.84 -10.64 0.24
CA PHE A 91 -2.25 -11.02 0.17
C PHE A 91 -2.41 -12.26 -0.71
N SER A 92 -3.56 -12.91 -0.60
CA SER A 92 -3.91 -14.00 -1.49
C SER A 92 -4.14 -13.47 -2.91
N ASN A 93 -3.44 -14.04 -3.90
CA ASN A 93 -3.57 -13.63 -5.28
C ASN A 93 -5.01 -13.85 -5.77
N GLY A 94 -5.57 -12.86 -6.42
CA GLY A 94 -6.93 -12.89 -6.93
C GLY A 94 -8.00 -12.56 -5.90
N GLN A 95 -7.64 -12.36 -4.64
CA GLN A 95 -8.61 -11.98 -3.61
C GLN A 95 -9.17 -10.60 -3.91
N GLN A 96 -10.47 -10.48 -3.76
CA GLN A 96 -11.17 -9.22 -4.02
C GLN A 96 -11.66 -8.59 -2.71
N TYR A 97 -11.38 -7.30 -2.57
CA TYR A 97 -11.81 -6.52 -1.42
C TYR A 97 -12.60 -5.31 -1.95
N GLY A 98 -13.93 -5.43 -1.97
CA GLY A 98 -14.76 -4.41 -2.61
C GLY A 98 -14.42 -4.30 -4.09
N SER A 99 -14.05 -3.13 -4.54
CA SER A 99 -13.69 -2.87 -5.94
C SER A 99 -12.21 -3.17 -6.25
N VAL A 100 -11.42 -3.53 -5.24
CA VAL A 100 -9.99 -3.76 -5.40
C VAL A 100 -9.69 -5.24 -5.49
N THR A 101 -8.94 -5.64 -6.52
CA THR A 101 -8.47 -7.02 -6.67
C THR A 101 -6.98 -7.06 -6.41
N VAL A 102 -6.55 -8.00 -5.58
CA VAL A 102 -5.13 -8.17 -5.30
C VAL A 102 -4.51 -9.06 -6.37
N ARG A 103 -3.33 -8.67 -6.83
CA ARG A 103 -2.50 -9.46 -7.74
C ARG A 103 -1.12 -9.61 -7.14
N ASN A 104 -0.60 -10.82 -7.17
CA ASN A 104 0.77 -11.07 -6.76
C ASN A 104 1.65 -10.96 -8.01
N PRO A 105 2.65 -10.05 -8.02
CA PRO A 105 3.48 -9.83 -9.21
C PRO A 105 4.40 -11.00 -9.54
N PHE A 106 4.54 -11.96 -8.61
CA PHE A 106 5.44 -13.10 -8.77
C PHE A 106 4.71 -14.42 -9.08
N VAL A 107 3.41 -14.34 -9.34
CA VAL A 107 2.59 -15.52 -9.64
C VAL A 107 2.03 -15.47 -11.05
#